data_b01b80e493de6d821ba523d9f5b564a9
#
_entry.id   b01b80e493de6d821ba523d9f5b564a9
#
_cell.length_a   1.000
_cell.length_b   1.000
_cell.length_c   1.000
_cell.angle_alpha   90.00
_cell.angle_beta   90.00
_cell.angle_gamma   90.00
#
_symmetry.space_group_name_H-M   'P 1'
#
loop_
_entity.id
_entity.type
_entity.pdbx_description
1 polymer ?
#
loop_
_entity_poly.entity_id
_entity_poly.type
_entity_poly.pdbx_seq_one_letter_code
_entity_poly.pdbx_strand_id
1 'polypeptide(L)'
;VQQRGYVEKGNSEGVKRPYDTLKLKGGKITEITKTEITGNEKAKLLPTDTGIVVNDFLMEYFPEIMDFNFTANVEKEFDEVAEGEKEWTGMMDSFYKGFHPLVDKTIHSKTEHKVGERVLGTDPVSGKPVSVKIGRFGPVIQIGTADDEEKPRFAQLAKGLSMETITLEEALDAFKLPRTLGDYDGHTVTVGVGRFGPYVRYDKLFVSIPKGMDTIQSSMDQTLQLNKNKIEAQ
;
A
#
# COMPACT_ATOMS: atom_id res chain seq x y z
N VAL A 1 13.40 -9.32 -2.71
CA VAL A 1 12.39 -8.27 -2.84
C VAL A 1 11.00 -8.86 -2.57
N GLN A 2 10.56 -9.91 -3.30
CA GLN A 2 9.23 -10.54 -3.12
C GLN A 2 9.07 -11.19 -1.74
N GLN A 3 10.07 -11.94 -1.24
CA GLN A 3 10.02 -12.56 0.09
C GLN A 3 9.88 -11.56 1.24
N ARG A 4 10.36 -10.33 1.04
CA ARG A 4 10.22 -9.23 2.01
C ARG A 4 8.91 -8.45 1.85
N GLY A 5 8.06 -8.83 0.89
CA GLY A 5 6.78 -8.18 0.66
C GLY A 5 6.87 -6.79 0.01
N TYR A 6 7.97 -6.45 -0.65
CA TYR A 6 8.10 -5.18 -1.36
C TYR A 6 7.41 -5.19 -2.72
N VAL A 7 7.25 -6.37 -3.29
CA VAL A 7 6.48 -6.60 -4.51
C VAL A 7 5.62 -7.84 -4.35
N GLU A 8 4.46 -7.85 -5.00
CA GLU A 8 3.57 -9.00 -5.09
C GLU A 8 3.21 -9.30 -6.54
N LYS A 9 2.82 -10.54 -6.79
CA LYS A 9 2.36 -10.96 -8.11
C LYS A 9 0.88 -10.61 -8.26
N GLY A 10 0.57 -9.76 -9.23
CA GLY A 10 -0.78 -9.25 -9.44
C GLY A 10 -1.14 -9.11 -10.91
N ASN A 11 -2.36 -8.65 -11.13
CA ASN A 11 -2.91 -8.30 -12.44
C ASN A 11 -3.37 -6.85 -12.42
N SER A 12 -3.15 -6.13 -13.52
CA SER A 12 -3.76 -4.83 -13.79
C SER A 12 -4.86 -5.01 -14.82
N GLU A 13 -6.05 -4.52 -14.55
CA GLU A 13 -7.17 -4.58 -15.51
C GLU A 13 -7.00 -3.58 -16.66
N GLY A 14 -6.10 -2.60 -16.49
CA GLY A 14 -5.87 -1.53 -17.42
C GLY A 14 -6.98 -0.47 -17.41
N VAL A 15 -6.76 0.57 -18.19
CA VAL A 15 -7.69 1.70 -18.32
C VAL A 15 -8.18 1.82 -19.77
N LYS A 16 -9.46 2.04 -19.94
CA LYS A 16 -10.04 2.34 -21.24
C LYS A 16 -9.58 3.72 -21.71
N ARG A 17 -8.89 3.75 -22.84
CA ARG A 17 -8.39 4.97 -23.48
C ARG A 17 -9.05 5.15 -24.83
N PRO A 18 -9.81 6.23 -25.06
CA PRO A 18 -10.28 6.57 -26.38
C PRO A 18 -9.12 7.14 -27.23
N TYR A 19 -9.12 6.85 -28.51
CA TYR A 19 -8.20 7.45 -29.50
C TYR A 19 -8.90 7.62 -30.83
N ASP A 20 -8.54 8.69 -31.55
CA ASP A 20 -9.13 9.00 -32.83
C ASP A 20 -8.27 8.45 -33.97
N THR A 21 -8.91 7.81 -34.92
CA THR A 21 -8.29 7.28 -36.12
C THR A 21 -8.81 8.04 -37.30
N LEU A 22 -7.91 8.65 -38.06
CA LEU A 22 -8.22 9.29 -39.34
C LEU A 22 -8.03 8.30 -40.48
N LYS A 23 -9.08 8.01 -41.24
CA LYS A 23 -9.03 7.10 -42.37
C LYS A 23 -9.27 7.88 -43.67
N LEU A 24 -8.26 7.87 -44.54
CA LEU A 24 -8.40 8.43 -45.90
C LEU A 24 -8.80 7.35 -46.88
N LYS A 25 -9.94 7.51 -47.53
CA LYS A 25 -10.39 6.61 -48.62
C LYS A 25 -11.08 7.44 -49.72
N GLY A 26 -10.60 7.29 -50.96
CA GLY A 26 -11.21 7.98 -52.12
C GLY A 26 -11.22 9.50 -52.01
N GLY A 27 -10.17 10.10 -51.43
CA GLY A 27 -10.06 11.56 -51.20
C GLY A 27 -10.90 12.09 -50.04
N LYS A 28 -11.65 11.24 -49.32
CA LYS A 28 -12.42 11.63 -48.12
C LYS A 28 -11.74 11.14 -46.86
N ILE A 29 -11.64 12.04 -45.90
CA ILE A 29 -11.14 11.75 -44.54
C ILE A 29 -12.36 11.43 -43.67
N THR A 30 -12.30 10.30 -42.98
CA THR A 30 -13.32 9.91 -41.98
C THR A 30 -12.59 9.75 -40.64
N GLU A 31 -13.13 10.42 -39.64
CA GLU A 31 -12.67 10.31 -38.25
C GLU A 31 -13.50 9.26 -37.50
N ILE A 32 -12.84 8.35 -36.84
CA ILE A 32 -13.46 7.26 -36.06
C ILE A 32 -12.80 7.18 -34.70
N THR A 33 -13.56 7.45 -33.66
CA THR A 33 -13.11 7.22 -32.28
C THR A 33 -13.19 5.74 -31.96
N LYS A 34 -12.07 5.18 -31.53
CA LYS A 34 -11.95 3.79 -31.06
C LYS A 34 -11.55 3.81 -29.59
N THR A 35 -11.79 2.70 -28.91
CA THR A 35 -11.36 2.52 -27.52
C THR A 35 -10.43 1.32 -27.45
N GLU A 36 -9.31 1.49 -26.77
CA GLU A 36 -8.39 0.41 -26.40
C GLU A 36 -8.26 0.30 -24.90
N ILE A 37 -7.83 -0.86 -24.41
CA ILE A 37 -7.47 -1.05 -23.01
C ILE A 37 -5.95 -1.01 -22.94
N THR A 38 -5.40 0.01 -22.25
CA THR A 38 -3.96 0.18 -22.03
C THR A 38 -3.60 -0.21 -20.61
N GLY A 39 -2.41 -0.80 -20.41
CA GLY A 39 -1.92 -1.20 -19.09
C GLY A 39 -2.59 -2.46 -18.52
N ASN A 40 -3.26 -3.27 -19.36
CA ASN A 40 -3.72 -4.59 -18.97
C ASN A 40 -2.52 -5.54 -18.89
N GLU A 41 -2.17 -5.95 -17.69
CA GLU A 41 -1.03 -6.82 -17.42
C GLU A 41 -1.46 -7.99 -16.54
N LYS A 42 -0.99 -9.20 -16.86
CA LYS A 42 -1.30 -10.40 -16.08
C LYS A 42 -0.03 -10.98 -15.47
N ALA A 43 -0.13 -11.40 -14.22
CA ALA A 43 0.92 -12.10 -13.49
C ALA A 43 2.26 -11.33 -13.44
N LYS A 44 2.20 -9.99 -13.39
CA LYS A 44 3.38 -9.12 -13.24
C LYS A 44 3.68 -8.87 -11.77
N LEU A 45 4.92 -8.47 -11.50
CA LEU A 45 5.30 -7.98 -10.18
C LEU A 45 4.84 -6.54 -10.04
N LEU A 46 4.01 -6.29 -9.05
CA LEU A 46 3.50 -4.98 -8.70
C LEU A 46 4.13 -4.55 -7.37
N PRO A 47 4.52 -3.27 -7.20
CA PRO A 47 4.98 -2.77 -5.92
C PRO A 47 3.85 -2.80 -4.90
N THR A 48 4.19 -3.10 -3.65
CA THR A 48 3.29 -2.90 -2.51
C THR A 48 3.49 -1.50 -1.93
N ASP A 49 2.55 -1.03 -1.11
CA ASP A 49 2.72 0.26 -0.40
C ASP A 49 4.03 0.29 0.40
N THR A 50 4.37 -0.83 1.06
CA THR A 50 5.66 -0.96 1.76
C THR A 50 6.84 -0.84 0.80
N GLY A 51 6.74 -1.43 -0.39
CA GLY A 51 7.77 -1.35 -1.40
C GLY A 51 8.00 0.07 -1.91
N ILE A 52 6.92 0.81 -2.13
CA ILE A 52 6.97 2.22 -2.56
C ILE A 52 7.65 3.07 -1.49
N VAL A 53 7.22 2.95 -0.22
CA VAL A 53 7.81 3.72 0.89
C VAL A 53 9.29 3.43 1.07
N VAL A 54 9.71 2.15 0.95
CA VAL A 54 11.13 1.78 1.02
C VAL A 54 11.90 2.36 -0.17
N ASN A 55 11.33 2.32 -1.37
CA ASN A 55 11.95 2.91 -2.56
C ASN A 55 12.16 4.42 -2.37
N ASP A 56 11.14 5.15 -1.94
CA ASP A 56 11.21 6.60 -1.74
C ASP A 56 12.24 6.97 -0.68
N PHE A 57 12.27 6.21 0.43
CA PHE A 57 13.30 6.35 1.45
C PHE A 57 14.70 6.17 0.88
N LEU A 58 14.93 5.12 0.09
CA LEU A 58 16.23 4.85 -0.50
C LEU A 58 16.63 5.92 -1.53
N MET A 59 15.69 6.40 -2.34
CA MET A 59 15.92 7.49 -3.29
C MET A 59 16.30 8.80 -2.60
N GLU A 60 15.71 9.10 -1.44
CA GLU A 60 15.99 10.31 -0.67
C GLU A 60 17.35 10.26 0.04
N TYR A 61 17.65 9.13 0.72
CA TYR A 61 18.83 9.03 1.60
C TYR A 61 20.04 8.39 0.94
N PHE A 62 19.87 7.62 -0.11
CA PHE A 62 20.93 6.85 -0.78
C PHE A 62 20.85 6.96 -2.33
N PRO A 63 20.77 8.19 -2.88
CA PRO A 63 20.52 8.39 -4.32
C PRO A 63 21.60 7.77 -5.21
N GLU A 64 22.87 7.76 -4.77
CA GLU A 64 23.98 7.19 -5.56
C GLU A 64 23.81 5.67 -5.76
N ILE A 65 23.35 4.94 -4.74
CA ILE A 65 23.12 3.49 -4.83
C ILE A 65 21.88 3.18 -5.68
N MET A 66 20.90 4.09 -5.66
CA MET A 66 19.67 3.96 -6.44
C MET A 66 19.83 4.43 -7.90
N ASP A 67 21.00 4.95 -8.28
CA ASP A 67 21.28 5.30 -9.67
C ASP A 67 21.29 4.03 -10.55
N PHE A 68 20.63 4.10 -11.71
CA PHE A 68 20.54 2.97 -12.64
C PHE A 68 21.90 2.48 -13.14
N ASN A 69 22.90 3.37 -13.18
CA ASN A 69 24.25 3.04 -13.61
C ASN A 69 25.15 2.51 -12.49
N PHE A 70 24.67 2.56 -11.22
CA PHE A 70 25.50 2.18 -10.07
C PHE A 70 26.11 0.78 -10.24
N THR A 71 25.31 -0.23 -10.55
CA THR A 71 25.77 -1.61 -10.73
C THR A 71 26.75 -1.71 -11.92
N ALA A 72 26.44 -1.08 -13.05
CA ALA A 72 27.33 -1.08 -14.22
C ALA A 72 28.68 -0.40 -13.92
N ASN A 73 28.68 0.68 -13.16
CA ASN A 73 29.92 1.36 -12.76
C ASN A 73 30.76 0.47 -11.81
N VAL A 74 30.12 -0.20 -10.85
CA VAL A 74 30.80 -1.13 -9.93
C VAL A 74 31.36 -2.34 -10.70
N GLU A 75 30.61 -2.92 -11.65
CA GLU A 75 31.09 -4.00 -12.49
C GLU A 75 32.32 -3.60 -13.33
N LYS A 76 32.30 -2.40 -13.88
CA LYS A 76 33.47 -1.87 -14.59
C LYS A 76 34.69 -1.72 -13.67
N GLU A 77 34.51 -1.25 -12.44
CA GLU A 77 35.62 -1.17 -11.48
C GLU A 77 36.15 -2.55 -11.10
N PHE A 78 35.30 -3.58 -11.05
CA PHE A 78 35.76 -4.97 -10.84
C PHE A 78 36.56 -5.49 -12.03
N ASP A 79 36.21 -5.13 -13.25
CA ASP A 79 37.01 -5.48 -14.44
C ASP A 79 38.38 -4.82 -14.38
N GLU A 80 38.47 -3.55 -14.02
CA GLU A 80 39.75 -2.81 -13.81
C GLU A 80 40.63 -3.49 -12.73
N VAL A 81 39.99 -3.99 -11.65
CA VAL A 81 40.70 -4.77 -10.62
C VAL A 81 41.19 -6.13 -11.17
N ALA A 82 40.36 -6.82 -11.94
CA ALA A 82 40.73 -8.11 -12.51
C ALA A 82 41.87 -8.01 -13.54
N GLU A 83 41.95 -6.89 -14.25
CA GLU A 83 43.03 -6.57 -15.19
C GLU A 83 44.31 -6.05 -14.50
N GLY A 84 44.25 -5.81 -13.19
CA GLY A 84 45.37 -5.30 -12.40
C GLY A 84 45.62 -3.80 -12.55
N GLU A 85 44.67 -3.08 -13.12
CA GLU A 85 44.74 -1.62 -13.31
C GLU A 85 44.36 -0.85 -12.05
N LYS A 86 43.59 -1.49 -11.13
CA LYS A 86 43.07 -0.89 -9.90
C LYS A 86 43.24 -1.79 -8.71
N GLU A 87 43.58 -1.21 -7.57
CA GLU A 87 43.64 -1.93 -6.29
C GLU A 87 42.24 -2.06 -5.66
N TRP A 88 41.80 -3.29 -5.39
CA TRP A 88 40.46 -3.56 -4.82
C TRP A 88 40.25 -2.91 -3.45
N THR A 89 41.32 -2.82 -2.63
CA THR A 89 41.27 -2.16 -1.32
C THR A 89 40.98 -0.67 -1.42
N GLY A 90 41.58 0.00 -2.42
CA GLY A 90 41.30 1.41 -2.71
C GLY A 90 39.88 1.66 -3.20
N MET A 91 39.35 0.77 -4.02
CA MET A 91 37.96 0.78 -4.49
C MET A 91 36.99 0.66 -3.30
N MET A 92 37.19 -0.35 -2.45
CA MET A 92 36.35 -0.58 -1.28
C MET A 92 36.41 0.57 -0.27
N ASP A 93 37.60 1.13 -0.03
CA ASP A 93 37.80 2.27 0.87
C ASP A 93 37.04 3.51 0.37
N SER A 94 37.12 3.78 -0.94
CA SER A 94 36.39 4.88 -1.57
C SER A 94 34.88 4.74 -1.44
N PHE A 95 34.35 3.54 -1.74
CA PHE A 95 32.94 3.24 -1.57
C PHE A 95 32.51 3.40 -0.10
N TYR A 96 33.25 2.80 0.82
CA TYR A 96 32.91 2.83 2.24
C TYR A 96 32.91 4.25 2.82
N LYS A 97 33.87 5.10 2.44
CA LYS A 97 33.96 6.49 2.87
C LYS A 97 32.81 7.35 2.34
N GLY A 98 32.26 7.03 1.19
CA GLY A 98 31.06 7.68 0.66
C GLY A 98 29.78 7.17 1.33
N PHE A 99 29.65 5.87 1.47
CA PHE A 99 28.41 5.22 1.87
C PHE A 99 28.18 5.19 3.40
N HIS A 100 29.20 4.82 4.19
CA HIS A 100 29.03 4.62 5.63
C HIS A 100 28.59 5.87 6.39
N PRO A 101 29.09 7.08 6.11
CA PRO A 101 28.61 8.30 6.76
C PRO A 101 27.12 8.58 6.49
N LEU A 102 26.60 8.21 5.30
CA LEU A 102 25.18 8.33 4.99
C LEU A 102 24.35 7.38 5.85
N VAL A 103 24.83 6.14 6.04
CA VAL A 103 24.18 5.15 6.92
C VAL A 103 24.13 5.68 8.35
N ASP A 104 25.27 6.12 8.90
CA ASP A 104 25.35 6.65 10.26
C ASP A 104 24.46 7.87 10.46
N LYS A 105 24.48 8.82 9.54
CA LYS A 105 23.60 9.98 9.55
C LYS A 105 22.13 9.57 9.55
N THR A 106 21.78 8.60 8.70
CA THR A 106 20.37 8.16 8.54
C THR A 106 19.87 7.41 9.76
N ILE A 107 20.71 6.56 10.39
CA ILE A 107 20.35 5.82 11.63
C ILE A 107 20.16 6.80 12.81
N HIS A 108 20.99 7.83 12.90
CA HIS A 108 20.95 8.78 14.02
C HIS A 108 20.03 9.98 13.77
N SER A 109 19.65 10.25 12.51
CA SER A 109 18.59 11.20 12.24
C SER A 109 17.28 10.62 12.79
N LYS A 110 16.76 11.21 13.87
CA LYS A 110 15.34 11.07 14.16
C LYS A 110 14.65 11.68 12.96
N THR A 111 14.12 10.83 12.09
CA THR A 111 13.47 11.25 10.87
C THR A 111 12.27 12.12 11.26
N GLU A 112 12.46 13.44 11.22
CA GLU A 112 11.36 14.41 11.28
C GLU A 112 10.50 14.28 10.01
N HIS A 113 11.08 13.77 8.94
CA HIS A 113 10.36 13.37 7.75
C HIS A 113 9.73 12.00 7.97
N LYS A 114 8.44 12.00 8.09
CA LYS A 114 7.58 10.82 8.15
C LYS A 114 7.48 10.21 6.75
N VAL A 115 8.58 9.61 6.28
CA VAL A 115 8.63 8.92 4.99
C VAL A 115 7.49 7.91 4.97
N GLY A 116 6.63 8.00 3.95
CA GLY A 116 5.47 7.16 3.83
C GLY A 116 4.27 7.55 4.72
N GLU A 117 4.21 8.79 5.20
CA GLU A 117 2.99 9.37 5.78
C GLU A 117 2.37 10.36 4.80
N ARG A 118 1.11 10.15 4.46
CA ARG A 118 0.31 11.07 3.64
C ARG A 118 -0.86 11.61 4.46
N VAL A 119 -0.91 12.92 4.64
CA VAL A 119 -2.03 13.61 5.28
C VAL A 119 -3.20 13.66 4.28
N LEU A 120 -4.36 13.14 4.70
CA LEU A 120 -5.57 13.08 3.87
C LEU A 120 -6.47 14.29 4.08
N GLY A 121 -6.43 14.88 5.28
CA GLY A 121 -7.28 16.00 5.67
C GLY A 121 -7.51 16.03 7.17
N THR A 122 -8.66 16.56 7.57
CA THR A 122 -9.05 16.72 8.99
C THR A 122 -10.35 15.96 9.26
N ASP A 123 -10.42 15.24 10.37
CA ASP A 123 -11.62 14.58 10.83
C ASP A 123 -12.67 15.63 11.22
N PRO A 124 -13.85 15.66 10.58
CA PRO A 124 -14.87 16.66 10.85
C PRO A 124 -15.47 16.60 12.26
N VAL A 125 -15.29 15.47 12.98
CA VAL A 125 -15.84 15.26 14.31
C VAL A 125 -14.87 15.77 15.38
N SER A 126 -13.60 15.38 15.31
CA SER A 126 -12.60 15.72 16.32
C SER A 126 -11.75 16.94 15.98
N GLY A 127 -11.76 17.41 14.73
CA GLY A 127 -10.87 18.47 14.23
C GLY A 127 -9.40 18.06 14.11
N LYS A 128 -9.08 16.77 14.33
CA LYS A 128 -7.71 16.25 14.32
C LYS A 128 -7.30 15.84 12.90
N PRO A 129 -5.98 15.89 12.58
CA PRO A 129 -5.48 15.44 11.28
C PRO A 129 -5.71 13.94 11.08
N VAL A 130 -6.04 13.58 9.84
CA VAL A 130 -6.16 12.19 9.37
C VAL A 130 -5.02 11.93 8.42
N SER A 131 -4.23 10.90 8.72
CA SER A 131 -3.11 10.50 7.87
C SER A 131 -3.12 8.98 7.63
N VAL A 132 -2.51 8.57 6.52
CA VAL A 132 -2.20 7.17 6.24
C VAL A 132 -0.70 7.00 6.25
N LYS A 133 -0.21 5.93 6.89
CA LYS A 133 1.22 5.63 7.03
C LYS A 133 1.50 4.15 7.18
N ILE A 134 2.76 3.76 7.02
CA ILE A 134 3.20 2.39 7.29
C ILE A 134 3.33 2.20 8.81
N GLY A 135 2.52 1.31 9.35
CA GLY A 135 2.62 0.83 10.73
C GLY A 135 3.40 -0.48 10.82
N ARG A 136 3.55 -1.00 12.05
CA ARG A 136 4.28 -2.25 12.31
C ARG A 136 3.75 -3.48 11.55
N PHE A 137 2.47 -3.49 11.23
CA PHE A 137 1.78 -4.62 10.59
C PHE A 137 1.24 -4.28 9.19
N GLY A 138 1.77 -3.24 8.56
CA GLY A 138 1.36 -2.74 7.24
C GLY A 138 0.71 -1.37 7.30
N PRO A 139 0.08 -0.92 6.20
CA PRO A 139 -0.54 0.39 6.11
C PRO A 139 -1.64 0.59 7.14
N VAL A 140 -1.61 1.72 7.83
CA VAL A 140 -2.60 2.12 8.84
C VAL A 140 -3.06 3.55 8.60
N ILE A 141 -4.31 3.81 8.93
CA ILE A 141 -4.90 5.15 8.98
C ILE A 141 -4.83 5.62 10.43
N GLN A 142 -4.45 6.87 10.63
CA GLN A 142 -4.35 7.49 11.95
C GLN A 142 -5.19 8.75 12.00
N ILE A 143 -5.94 8.94 13.11
CA ILE A 143 -6.57 10.20 13.47
C ILE A 143 -5.87 10.76 14.71
N GLY A 144 -5.40 12.01 14.61
CA GLY A 144 -4.62 12.68 15.64
C GLY A 144 -3.12 12.40 15.55
N THR A 145 -2.34 13.05 16.38
CA THR A 145 -0.88 12.96 16.46
C THR A 145 -0.43 12.39 17.80
N ALA A 146 0.86 12.07 17.92
CA ALA A 146 1.44 11.63 19.18
C ALA A 146 1.51 12.76 20.25
N ASP A 147 1.45 14.02 19.78
CA ASP A 147 1.55 15.22 20.61
C ASP A 147 0.19 15.69 21.14
N ASP A 148 -0.90 15.06 20.69
CA ASP A 148 -2.25 15.36 21.16
C ASP A 148 -2.43 14.85 22.60
N GLU A 149 -3.25 15.53 23.42
CA GLU A 149 -3.60 15.10 24.77
C GLU A 149 -4.24 13.70 24.80
N GLU A 150 -5.04 13.40 23.80
CA GLU A 150 -5.63 12.08 23.59
C GLU A 150 -4.76 11.23 22.65
N LYS A 151 -4.61 9.96 23.00
CA LYS A 151 -3.88 9.02 22.15
C LYS A 151 -4.49 8.94 20.76
N PRO A 152 -3.65 8.93 19.71
CA PRO A 152 -4.13 8.80 18.35
C PRO A 152 -4.90 7.49 18.15
N ARG A 153 -5.95 7.55 17.33
CA ARG A 153 -6.73 6.38 16.93
C ARG A 153 -6.15 5.79 15.66
N PHE A 154 -6.16 4.46 15.56
CA PHE A 154 -5.65 3.74 14.39
C PHE A 154 -6.71 2.81 13.81
N ALA A 155 -6.76 2.76 12.48
CA ALA A 155 -7.52 1.78 11.74
C ALA A 155 -6.62 1.14 10.68
N GLN A 156 -6.85 -0.12 10.35
CA GLN A 156 -6.09 -0.82 9.32
C GLN A 156 -6.62 -0.45 7.95
N LEU A 157 -5.72 -0.22 6.98
CA LEU A 157 -6.12 0.02 5.60
C LEU A 157 -6.82 -1.22 5.05
N ALA A 158 -8.00 -1.04 4.47
CA ALA A 158 -8.78 -2.15 3.94
C ALA A 158 -8.06 -2.76 2.72
N LYS A 159 -8.17 -4.08 2.58
CA LYS A 159 -7.56 -4.81 1.46
C LYS A 159 -8.12 -4.32 0.12
N GLY A 160 -7.25 -3.90 -0.76
CA GLY A 160 -7.60 -3.35 -2.08
C GLY A 160 -7.59 -1.83 -2.15
N LEU A 161 -7.42 -1.14 -1.02
CA LEU A 161 -7.10 0.29 -0.99
C LEU A 161 -5.58 0.47 -0.92
N SER A 162 -5.08 1.52 -1.57
CA SER A 162 -3.67 1.91 -1.56
C SER A 162 -3.49 3.20 -0.76
N MET A 163 -2.35 3.33 -0.09
CA MET A 163 -1.96 4.57 0.60
C MET A 163 -1.92 5.78 -0.35
N GLU A 164 -1.60 5.56 -1.64
CA GLU A 164 -1.52 6.62 -2.63
C GLU A 164 -2.87 7.17 -3.06
N THR A 165 -3.88 6.30 -3.15
CA THR A 165 -5.17 6.62 -3.76
C THR A 165 -6.30 6.82 -2.77
N ILE A 166 -6.16 6.35 -1.52
CA ILE A 166 -7.20 6.47 -0.50
C ILE A 166 -7.62 7.92 -0.29
N THR A 167 -8.93 8.14 -0.25
CA THR A 167 -9.56 9.43 0.05
C THR A 167 -9.79 9.62 1.54
N LEU A 168 -10.05 10.86 1.98
CA LEU A 168 -10.40 11.16 3.37
C LEU A 168 -11.69 10.42 3.80
N GLU A 169 -12.69 10.34 2.92
CA GLU A 169 -13.96 9.67 3.21
C GLU A 169 -13.76 8.18 3.45
N GLU A 170 -13.03 7.49 2.56
CA GLU A 170 -12.70 6.07 2.72
C GLU A 170 -11.88 5.80 3.99
N ALA A 171 -10.97 6.73 4.33
CA ALA A 171 -10.18 6.65 5.56
C ALA A 171 -11.06 6.77 6.81
N LEU A 172 -12.00 7.70 6.84
CA LEU A 172 -12.93 7.89 7.96
C LEU A 172 -13.90 6.70 8.09
N ASP A 173 -14.28 6.08 6.98
CA ASP A 173 -15.12 4.89 6.96
C ASP A 173 -14.46 3.70 7.67
N ALA A 174 -13.14 3.59 7.61
CA ALA A 174 -12.41 2.55 8.34
C ALA A 174 -12.58 2.65 9.88
N PHE A 175 -12.83 3.86 10.41
CA PHE A 175 -13.07 4.07 11.83
C PHE A 175 -14.51 3.82 12.27
N LYS A 176 -15.44 3.61 11.36
CA LYS A 176 -16.80 3.14 11.65
C LYS A 176 -16.83 1.65 12.08
N LEU A 177 -15.72 0.95 11.90
CA LEU A 177 -15.54 -0.44 12.28
C LEU A 177 -14.57 -0.57 13.49
N PRO A 178 -14.77 -1.55 14.41
CA PRO A 178 -15.83 -2.55 14.41
C PRO A 178 -17.18 -1.93 14.78
N ARG A 179 -18.24 -2.35 14.09
CA ARG A 179 -19.61 -1.89 14.33
C ARG A 179 -20.44 -3.00 14.99
N THR A 180 -21.10 -2.68 16.08
CA THR A 180 -22.10 -3.57 16.70
C THR A 180 -23.39 -3.49 15.89
N LEU A 181 -23.88 -4.64 15.45
CA LEU A 181 -25.13 -4.78 14.71
C LEU A 181 -26.33 -4.90 15.66
N GLY A 182 -26.10 -5.44 16.85
CA GLY A 182 -27.09 -5.72 17.88
C GLY A 182 -26.80 -7.03 18.58
N ASP A 183 -27.77 -7.49 19.40
CA ASP A 183 -27.68 -8.75 20.10
C ASP A 183 -28.56 -9.81 19.44
N TYR A 184 -28.04 -11.02 19.32
CA TYR A 184 -28.74 -12.19 18.83
C TYR A 184 -28.50 -13.36 19.79
N ASP A 185 -29.57 -13.98 20.28
CA ASP A 185 -29.52 -15.10 21.22
C ASP A 185 -28.62 -14.84 22.44
N GLY A 186 -28.71 -13.61 23.00
CA GLY A 186 -27.95 -13.19 24.17
C GLY A 186 -26.47 -12.86 23.92
N HIS A 187 -26.01 -12.85 22.67
CA HIS A 187 -24.63 -12.53 22.27
C HIS A 187 -24.58 -11.34 21.33
N THR A 188 -23.62 -10.45 21.56
CA THR A 188 -23.42 -9.26 20.72
C THR A 188 -22.79 -9.65 19.38
N VAL A 189 -23.43 -9.24 18.29
CA VAL A 189 -22.93 -9.40 16.92
C VAL A 189 -22.18 -8.16 16.50
N THR A 190 -20.91 -8.32 16.13
CA THR A 190 -20.06 -7.21 15.66
C THR A 190 -19.48 -7.52 14.29
N VAL A 191 -19.35 -6.48 13.47
CA VAL A 191 -18.68 -6.53 12.15
C VAL A 191 -17.42 -5.70 12.23
N GLY A 192 -16.33 -6.23 11.69
CA GLY A 192 -15.05 -5.55 11.69
C GLY A 192 -14.14 -5.98 10.55
N VAL A 193 -12.99 -5.35 10.46
CA VAL A 193 -11.90 -5.73 9.56
C VAL A 193 -10.71 -6.15 10.41
N GLY A 194 -10.18 -7.34 10.17
CA GLY A 194 -9.05 -7.90 10.87
C GLY A 194 -7.92 -8.30 9.91
N ARG A 195 -6.89 -8.90 10.46
CA ARG A 195 -5.69 -9.36 9.74
C ARG A 195 -6.00 -10.22 8.49
N PHE A 196 -7.07 -10.99 8.53
CA PHE A 196 -7.48 -11.88 7.44
C PHE A 196 -8.58 -11.29 6.55
N GLY A 197 -8.95 -10.03 6.77
CA GLY A 197 -10.00 -9.32 6.04
C GLY A 197 -11.26 -9.08 6.88
N PRO A 198 -12.38 -8.70 6.22
CA PRO A 198 -13.65 -8.45 6.88
C PRO A 198 -14.21 -9.70 7.56
N TYR A 199 -14.74 -9.51 8.77
CA TYR A 199 -15.32 -10.58 9.56
C TYR A 199 -16.57 -10.15 10.31
N VAL A 200 -17.41 -11.13 10.61
CA VAL A 200 -18.48 -11.05 11.62
C VAL A 200 -18.02 -11.81 12.85
N ARG A 201 -18.13 -11.20 14.00
CA ARG A 201 -17.94 -11.85 15.29
C ARG A 201 -19.27 -12.05 15.98
N TYR A 202 -19.54 -13.28 16.39
CA TYR A 202 -20.65 -13.68 17.21
C TYR A 202 -20.11 -14.56 18.34
N ASP A 203 -20.21 -14.08 19.56
CA ASP A 203 -19.55 -14.68 20.74
C ASP A 203 -18.03 -14.89 20.48
N LYS A 204 -17.60 -16.14 20.46
CA LYS A 204 -16.21 -16.56 20.19
C LYS A 204 -15.96 -16.92 18.71
N LEU A 205 -17.00 -16.95 17.90
CA LEU A 205 -16.92 -17.34 16.49
C LEU A 205 -16.58 -16.13 15.62
N PHE A 206 -15.62 -16.33 14.72
CA PHE A 206 -15.27 -15.38 13.67
C PHE A 206 -15.60 -15.99 12.31
N VAL A 207 -16.41 -15.31 11.54
CA VAL A 207 -16.82 -15.72 10.19
C VAL A 207 -16.35 -14.67 9.21
N SER A 208 -15.57 -15.09 8.21
CA SER A 208 -15.13 -14.18 7.14
C SER A 208 -16.30 -13.73 6.28
N ILE A 209 -16.37 -12.46 5.98
CA ILE A 209 -17.37 -11.89 5.05
C ILE A 209 -16.89 -12.15 3.62
N PRO A 210 -17.75 -12.72 2.74
CA PRO A 210 -17.39 -12.97 1.35
C PRO A 210 -17.08 -11.69 0.59
N LYS A 211 -16.24 -11.80 -0.46
CA LYS A 211 -15.98 -10.69 -1.36
C LYS A 211 -17.28 -10.24 -2.03
N GLY A 212 -17.52 -8.93 -2.05
CA GLY A 212 -18.71 -8.32 -2.66
C GLY A 212 -19.82 -7.94 -1.69
N MET A 213 -19.72 -8.31 -0.39
CA MET A 213 -20.61 -7.80 0.65
C MET A 213 -19.99 -6.58 1.32
N ASP A 214 -20.72 -5.48 1.37
CA ASP A 214 -20.28 -4.26 2.04
C ASP A 214 -20.27 -4.44 3.55
N THR A 215 -19.08 -4.34 4.14
CA THR A 215 -18.87 -4.52 5.58
C THR A 215 -19.52 -3.40 6.41
N ILE A 216 -19.64 -2.19 5.84
CA ILE A 216 -20.16 -1.02 6.53
C ILE A 216 -21.70 -1.04 6.51
N GLN A 217 -22.30 -1.49 5.41
CA GLN A 217 -23.75 -1.48 5.21
C GLN A 217 -24.42 -2.83 5.50
N SER A 218 -23.65 -3.89 5.84
CA SER A 218 -24.19 -5.21 6.12
C SER A 218 -25.22 -5.16 7.26
N SER A 219 -26.38 -5.81 7.02
CA SER A 219 -27.45 -5.93 8.02
C SER A 219 -27.25 -7.11 8.95
N MET A 220 -27.98 -7.13 10.09
CA MET A 220 -28.01 -8.24 11.02
C MET A 220 -28.42 -9.54 10.33
N ASP A 221 -29.46 -9.52 9.48
CA ASP A 221 -29.98 -10.71 8.81
C ASP A 221 -28.97 -11.32 7.85
N GLN A 222 -28.27 -10.50 7.09
CA GLN A 222 -27.20 -10.95 6.18
C GLN A 222 -26.04 -11.62 6.93
N THR A 223 -25.67 -11.06 8.07
CA THR A 223 -24.57 -11.58 8.89
C THR A 223 -24.94 -12.86 9.64
N LEU A 224 -26.19 -12.99 10.09
CA LEU A 224 -26.70 -14.20 10.73
C LEU A 224 -26.83 -15.35 9.73
N GLN A 225 -27.16 -15.08 8.48
CA GLN A 225 -27.22 -16.10 7.43
C GLN A 225 -25.83 -16.71 7.15
N LEU A 226 -24.76 -15.89 7.18
CA LEU A 226 -23.37 -16.37 7.09
C LEU A 226 -22.97 -17.26 8.28
N ASN A 227 -23.43 -16.91 9.49
CA ASN A 227 -23.17 -17.68 10.70
C ASN A 227 -23.91 -19.03 10.68
N LYS A 228 -25.19 -19.07 10.28
CA LYS A 228 -25.96 -20.32 10.18
C LYS A 228 -25.31 -21.33 9.25
N ASN A 229 -24.89 -20.90 8.05
CA ASN A 229 -24.21 -21.76 7.09
C ASN A 229 -22.89 -22.35 7.62
N LYS A 230 -22.24 -21.70 8.59
CA LYS A 230 -21.01 -22.21 9.20
C LYS A 230 -21.26 -23.09 10.43
N ILE A 231 -22.32 -22.83 11.18
CA ILE A 231 -22.74 -23.65 12.32
C ILE A 231 -23.32 -24.98 11.82
N GLU A 232 -24.08 -25.00 10.71
CA GLU A 232 -24.62 -26.21 10.10
C GLU A 232 -23.55 -27.06 9.37
N ALA A 233 -22.36 -26.48 9.09
CA ALA A 233 -21.24 -27.18 8.44
C ALA A 233 -20.21 -27.76 9.44
N GLN A 234 -20.41 -27.60 10.75
CA GLN A 234 -19.65 -28.23 11.84
C GLN A 234 -20.44 -29.32 12.54
#